data_f1cc553768c8a350e997bb46a0ec06d9
#
_entry.id   f1cc553768c8a350e997bb46a0ec06d9
#
_cell.length_a   1.000
_cell.length_b   1.000
_cell.length_c   1.000
_cell.angle_alpha   90.00
_cell.angle_beta   90.00
_cell.angle_gamma   90.00
#
_symmetry.space_group_name_H-M   'P 1'
#
loop_
_entity.id
_entity.type
_entity.pdbx_description
1 polymer ?
#
loop_
_entity_poly.entity_id
_entity_poly.type
_entity_poly.pdbx_seq_one_letter_code
_entity_poly.pdbx_strand_id
1 'polypeptide(L)'
;MAAGIPARPAADQAATRRQPWRARLVVAALLPIVLLAGWAVLLATRGVPAAGPQVGDPAPDFALADLDGQPLRLADLGGRPVIVNFWASWCGPCVEEFPVLARALREHRAEGLVVVGIVVRDNSEAARGFMTRMDAGWPAAMDPGEEVARQFGIYAPPETFFIDAEGTITGRQIGQLTVADLDRQLPLILGKE
;
A
#
# COMPACT_ATOMS: atom_id res chain seq x y z
N MET A 1 -39.87 -32.60 92.33
CA MET A 1 -40.55 -32.34 91.03
C MET A 1 -39.72 -31.39 90.30
N ALA A 2 -38.92 -31.85 89.34
CA ALA A 2 -38.06 -31.04 88.47
C ALA A 2 -38.38 -31.47 87.04
N ALA A 3 -38.99 -30.56 86.31
CA ALA A 3 -39.36 -30.81 84.90
C ALA A 3 -38.17 -30.59 84.00
N GLY A 4 -37.80 -31.64 83.24
CA GLY A 4 -36.70 -31.55 82.22
C GLY A 4 -37.12 -30.74 81.01
N ILE A 5 -36.24 -29.89 80.59
CA ILE A 5 -36.33 -29.13 79.32
C ILE A 5 -35.76 -30.00 78.20
N PRO A 6 -36.53 -30.24 77.13
CA PRO A 6 -35.94 -31.01 75.99
C PRO A 6 -34.97 -30.17 75.18
N ALA A 7 -33.81 -30.74 74.87
CA ALA A 7 -32.80 -30.17 74.03
C ALA A 7 -33.30 -29.98 72.58
N ARG A 8 -33.11 -28.79 72.00
CA ARG A 8 -33.32 -28.50 70.57
C ARG A 8 -32.29 -29.23 69.72
N PRO A 9 -32.71 -29.81 68.62
CA PRO A 9 -31.74 -30.40 67.69
C PRO A 9 -30.92 -29.30 66.97
N ALA A 10 -29.63 -29.47 66.92
CA ALA A 10 -28.70 -28.63 66.19
C ALA A 10 -29.08 -28.63 64.70
N ALA A 11 -29.47 -27.48 64.20
CA ALA A 11 -29.68 -27.26 62.79
C ALA A 11 -28.36 -27.50 62.02
N ASP A 12 -28.45 -28.40 61.09
CA ASP A 12 -27.45 -28.79 60.14
C ASP A 12 -26.94 -27.56 59.31
N GLN A 13 -25.76 -27.01 59.65
CA GLN A 13 -25.05 -26.05 58.90
C GLN A 13 -24.24 -26.74 57.80
N ALA A 14 -24.94 -27.31 56.84
CA ALA A 14 -24.32 -27.71 55.58
C ALA A 14 -23.91 -26.45 54.79
N ALA A 15 -22.85 -25.79 55.27
CA ALA A 15 -22.17 -24.76 54.49
C ALA A 15 -21.67 -25.40 53.20
N THR A 16 -22.34 -25.09 52.09
CA THR A 16 -21.94 -25.42 50.74
C THR A 16 -20.56 -24.82 50.51
N ARG A 17 -19.52 -25.61 50.76
CA ARG A 17 -18.13 -25.31 50.43
C ARG A 17 -18.04 -25.23 48.90
N ARG A 18 -18.29 -24.03 48.36
CA ARG A 18 -18.07 -23.75 46.93
C ARG A 18 -16.61 -24.09 46.62
N GLN A 19 -16.40 -25.12 45.84
CA GLN A 19 -15.05 -25.62 45.51
C GLN A 19 -14.29 -24.60 44.67
N PRO A 20 -13.34 -23.85 45.22
CA PRO A 20 -12.64 -22.75 44.48
C PRO A 20 -11.76 -23.28 43.35
N TRP A 21 -11.48 -24.59 43.33
CA TRP A 21 -10.66 -25.20 42.29
C TRP A 21 -11.37 -25.31 40.93
N ARG A 22 -12.71 -25.50 40.93
CA ARG A 22 -13.49 -25.52 39.70
C ARG A 22 -13.46 -24.16 38.98
N ALA A 23 -13.54 -23.07 39.74
CA ALA A 23 -13.39 -21.74 39.17
C ALA A 23 -12.00 -21.52 38.57
N ARG A 24 -10.94 -22.01 39.23
CA ARG A 24 -9.57 -21.95 38.72
C ARG A 24 -9.36 -22.75 37.45
N LEU A 25 -9.98 -23.94 37.33
CA LEU A 25 -9.91 -24.77 36.14
C LEU A 25 -10.63 -24.10 34.95
N VAL A 26 -11.80 -23.48 35.19
CA VAL A 26 -12.54 -22.75 34.15
C VAL A 26 -11.76 -21.57 33.64
N VAL A 27 -11.15 -20.78 34.53
CA VAL A 27 -10.28 -19.64 34.16
C VAL A 27 -9.05 -20.12 33.39
N ALA A 28 -8.40 -21.21 33.84
CA ALA A 28 -7.25 -21.79 33.15
C ALA A 28 -7.58 -22.35 31.75
N ALA A 29 -8.81 -22.82 31.55
CA ALA A 29 -9.28 -23.30 30.24
C ALA A 29 -9.70 -22.16 29.30
N LEU A 30 -10.26 -21.08 29.84
CA LEU A 30 -10.73 -19.94 29.01
C LEU A 30 -9.61 -18.98 28.62
N LEU A 31 -8.58 -18.82 29.47
CA LEU A 31 -7.47 -17.89 29.22
C LEU A 31 -6.76 -18.15 27.88
N PRO A 32 -6.38 -19.38 27.51
CA PRO A 32 -5.75 -19.63 26.22
C PRO A 32 -6.69 -19.38 25.04
N ILE A 33 -7.99 -19.61 25.20
CA ILE A 33 -9.00 -19.34 24.15
C ILE A 33 -9.11 -17.83 23.90
N VAL A 34 -9.16 -17.02 24.97
CA VAL A 34 -9.21 -15.57 24.88
C VAL A 34 -7.92 -15.02 24.27
N LEU A 35 -6.76 -15.56 24.66
CA LEU A 35 -5.47 -15.17 24.09
C LEU A 35 -5.36 -15.53 22.61
N LEU A 36 -5.81 -16.73 22.22
CA LEU A 36 -5.84 -17.15 20.81
C LEU A 36 -6.83 -16.31 19.99
N ALA A 37 -8.00 -15.99 20.53
CA ALA A 37 -8.97 -15.12 19.88
C ALA A 37 -8.42 -13.69 19.73
N GLY A 38 -7.80 -13.15 20.78
CA GLY A 38 -7.12 -11.86 20.76
C GLY A 38 -5.96 -11.82 19.74
N TRP A 39 -5.17 -12.90 19.69
CA TRP A 39 -4.12 -13.06 18.68
C TRP A 39 -4.67 -13.15 17.26
N ALA A 40 -5.74 -13.93 17.04
CA ALA A 40 -6.40 -14.04 15.74
C ALA A 40 -7.00 -12.70 15.29
N VAL A 41 -7.61 -11.93 16.19
CA VAL A 41 -8.10 -10.57 15.91
C VAL A 41 -6.92 -9.64 15.58
N LEU A 42 -5.81 -9.71 16.34
CA LEU A 42 -4.60 -8.92 16.07
C LEU A 42 -3.96 -9.26 14.72
N LEU A 43 -3.99 -10.55 14.32
CA LEU A 43 -3.52 -10.97 12.99
C LEU A 43 -4.48 -10.53 11.88
N ALA A 44 -5.79 -10.56 12.12
CA ALA A 44 -6.80 -10.10 11.18
C ALA A 44 -6.80 -8.57 10.99
N THR A 45 -6.42 -7.82 12.04
CA THR A 45 -6.27 -6.35 11.99
C THR A 45 -4.89 -5.89 11.48
N ARG A 46 -3.91 -6.80 11.43
CA ARG A 46 -2.70 -6.59 10.63
C ARG A 46 -3.11 -6.76 9.19
N GLY A 47 -3.65 -5.67 8.62
CA GLY A 47 -4.24 -5.67 7.28
C GLY A 47 -3.37 -6.40 6.30
N VAL A 48 -3.98 -7.26 5.51
CA VAL A 48 -3.49 -7.57 4.16
C VAL A 48 -3.07 -6.22 3.59
N PRO A 49 -1.82 -6.05 3.08
CA PRO A 49 -1.45 -4.80 2.42
C PRO A 49 -2.59 -4.46 1.48
N ALA A 50 -3.17 -3.28 1.64
CA ALA A 50 -4.28 -2.87 0.81
C ALA A 50 -3.84 -3.12 -0.64
N ALA A 51 -4.60 -3.92 -1.36
CA ALA A 51 -4.41 -4.01 -2.80
C ALA A 51 -4.36 -2.56 -3.27
N GLY A 52 -3.27 -2.17 -3.96
CA GLY A 52 -3.11 -0.79 -4.41
C GLY A 52 -4.33 -0.31 -5.19
N PRO A 53 -4.40 0.97 -5.52
CA PRO A 53 -5.54 1.55 -6.19
C PRO A 53 -5.81 0.82 -7.51
N GLN A 54 -7.10 0.73 -7.85
CA GLN A 54 -7.58 0.10 -9.06
C GLN A 54 -7.89 1.15 -10.14
N VAL A 55 -8.09 0.72 -11.37
CA VAL A 55 -8.63 1.57 -12.42
C VAL A 55 -10.00 2.09 -12.00
N GLY A 56 -10.19 3.40 -12.09
CA GLY A 56 -11.36 4.13 -11.62
C GLY A 56 -11.19 4.78 -10.25
N ASP A 57 -10.15 4.40 -9.49
CA ASP A 57 -9.86 5.05 -8.20
C ASP A 57 -9.06 6.36 -8.40
N PRO A 58 -9.17 7.32 -7.47
CA PRO A 58 -8.26 8.46 -7.45
C PRO A 58 -6.82 7.98 -7.18
N ALA A 59 -5.87 8.56 -7.90
CA ALA A 59 -4.46 8.27 -7.69
C ALA A 59 -4.01 8.75 -6.30
N PRO A 60 -3.29 7.92 -5.52
CA PRO A 60 -2.72 8.36 -4.26
C PRO A 60 -1.78 9.56 -4.46
N ASP A 61 -1.98 10.60 -3.66
CA ASP A 61 -1.08 11.76 -3.68
C ASP A 61 0.28 11.41 -3.08
N PHE A 62 1.32 12.05 -3.58
CA PHE A 62 2.66 11.94 -3.03
C PHE A 62 3.38 13.29 -3.07
N ALA A 63 4.32 13.45 -2.15
CA ALA A 63 5.21 14.60 -2.08
C ALA A 63 6.63 14.11 -1.79
N LEU A 64 7.49 14.15 -2.78
CA LEU A 64 8.88 13.70 -2.72
C LEU A 64 9.81 14.86 -3.16
N ALA A 65 11.10 14.73 -2.89
CA ALA A 65 12.12 15.52 -3.57
C ALA A 65 12.57 14.73 -4.81
N ASP A 66 12.63 15.41 -5.95
CA ASP A 66 13.20 14.79 -7.14
C ASP A 66 14.73 14.58 -7.00
N LEU A 67 15.32 13.94 -8.01
CA LEU A 67 16.77 13.70 -7.98
C LEU A 67 17.61 15.01 -7.92
N ASP A 68 17.05 16.15 -8.27
CA ASP A 68 17.71 17.46 -8.20
C ASP A 68 17.36 18.24 -6.92
N GLY A 69 16.58 17.63 -6.02
CA GLY A 69 16.17 18.21 -4.75
C GLY A 69 14.98 19.15 -4.86
N GLN A 70 14.31 19.21 -6.02
CA GLN A 70 13.12 20.04 -6.20
C GLN A 70 11.87 19.29 -5.70
N PRO A 71 10.87 20.01 -5.19
CA PRO A 71 9.58 19.39 -4.81
C PRO A 71 8.92 18.74 -6.03
N LEU A 72 8.49 17.50 -5.88
CA LEU A 72 7.71 16.75 -6.85
C LEU A 72 6.45 16.21 -6.16
N ARG A 73 5.31 16.78 -6.49
CA ARG A 73 4.01 16.40 -5.90
C ARG A 73 3.03 16.09 -7.01
N LEU A 74 2.27 15.01 -6.85
CA LEU A 74 1.24 14.68 -7.83
C LEU A 74 0.16 15.76 -7.90
N ALA A 75 -0.23 16.34 -6.76
CA ALA A 75 -1.21 17.43 -6.70
C ALA A 75 -0.82 18.65 -7.53
N ASP A 76 0.48 18.97 -7.66
CA ASP A 76 0.97 20.10 -8.45
C ASP A 76 0.86 19.85 -9.98
N LEU A 77 0.55 18.63 -10.38
CA LEU A 77 0.36 18.22 -11.78
C LEU A 77 -1.12 18.13 -12.17
N GLY A 78 -2.03 18.42 -11.23
CA GLY A 78 -3.47 18.37 -11.45
C GLY A 78 -3.92 19.15 -12.70
N GLY A 79 -4.96 18.65 -13.39
CA GLY A 79 -5.44 19.18 -14.67
C GLY A 79 -4.60 18.73 -15.87
N ARG A 80 -3.66 17.81 -15.69
CA ARG A 80 -2.80 17.27 -16.75
C ARG A 80 -2.85 15.76 -16.78
N PRO A 81 -2.75 15.12 -17.95
CA PRO A 81 -2.53 13.68 -18.04
C PRO A 81 -1.12 13.32 -17.50
N VAL A 82 -1.04 12.33 -16.61
CA VAL A 82 0.21 11.93 -15.94
C VAL A 82 0.46 10.45 -16.13
N ILE A 83 1.70 10.08 -16.46
CA ILE A 83 2.22 8.72 -16.38
C ILE A 83 3.14 8.66 -15.17
N VAL A 84 2.81 7.84 -14.16
CA VAL A 84 3.68 7.55 -13.01
C VAL A 84 4.31 6.18 -13.23
N ASN A 85 5.63 6.17 -13.37
CA ASN A 85 6.42 4.96 -13.63
C ASN A 85 7.31 4.63 -12.44
N PHE A 86 7.14 3.44 -11.87
CA PHE A 86 7.97 2.90 -10.79
C PHE A 86 9.09 2.06 -11.37
N TRP A 87 10.34 2.45 -11.10
CA TRP A 87 11.52 1.85 -11.73
C TRP A 87 12.74 1.78 -10.80
N ALA A 88 13.79 1.10 -11.24
CA ALA A 88 15.11 1.07 -10.60
C ALA A 88 16.22 0.93 -11.64
N SER A 89 17.43 1.38 -11.32
CA SER A 89 18.58 1.33 -12.25
C SER A 89 19.08 -0.08 -12.53
N TRP A 90 18.82 -1.02 -11.64
CA TRP A 90 19.15 -2.44 -11.77
C TRP A 90 18.07 -3.26 -12.49
N CYS A 91 16.94 -2.65 -12.82
CA CYS A 91 15.80 -3.30 -13.44
C CYS A 91 16.01 -3.44 -14.96
N GLY A 92 16.24 -4.66 -15.42
CA GLY A 92 16.45 -4.93 -16.85
C GLY A 92 15.29 -4.50 -17.75
N PRO A 93 14.03 -4.91 -17.45
CA PRO A 93 12.87 -4.49 -18.24
C PRO A 93 12.63 -2.97 -18.27
N CYS A 94 13.10 -2.22 -17.25
CA CYS A 94 13.01 -0.77 -17.22
C CYS A 94 13.88 -0.12 -18.33
N VAL A 95 14.99 -0.74 -18.72
CA VAL A 95 15.83 -0.29 -19.84
C VAL A 95 15.02 -0.26 -21.14
N GLU A 96 14.19 -1.28 -21.35
CA GLU A 96 13.42 -1.45 -22.58
C GLU A 96 12.22 -0.49 -22.66
N GLU A 97 11.63 -0.09 -21.52
CA GLU A 97 10.46 0.79 -21.53
C GLU A 97 10.79 2.28 -21.55
N PHE A 98 11.98 2.70 -21.11
CA PHE A 98 12.36 4.11 -21.09
C PHE A 98 12.28 4.80 -22.45
N PRO A 99 12.72 4.19 -23.57
CA PRO A 99 12.50 4.74 -24.91
C PRO A 99 11.02 4.92 -25.26
N VAL A 100 10.14 4.03 -24.76
CA VAL A 100 8.69 4.10 -24.98
C VAL A 100 8.11 5.30 -24.25
N LEU A 101 8.49 5.52 -22.98
CA LEU A 101 8.10 6.70 -22.19
C LEU A 101 8.63 7.99 -22.80
N ALA A 102 9.90 8.01 -23.25
CA ALA A 102 10.50 9.14 -23.91
C ALA A 102 9.76 9.52 -25.19
N ARG A 103 9.33 8.52 -25.98
CA ARG A 103 8.48 8.72 -27.16
C ARG A 103 7.15 9.35 -26.78
N ALA A 104 6.44 8.80 -25.80
CA ALA A 104 5.16 9.34 -25.32
C ALA A 104 5.28 10.82 -24.95
N LEU A 105 6.29 11.14 -24.15
CA LEU A 105 6.52 12.51 -23.69
C LEU A 105 6.79 13.47 -24.86
N ARG A 106 7.62 13.08 -25.84
CA ARG A 106 7.89 13.91 -27.00
C ARG A 106 6.65 14.15 -27.87
N GLU A 107 5.87 13.09 -28.14
CA GLU A 107 4.72 13.14 -29.03
C GLU A 107 3.53 13.89 -28.42
N HIS A 108 3.34 13.82 -27.08
CA HIS A 108 2.17 14.35 -26.40
C HIS A 108 2.46 15.51 -25.42
N ARG A 109 3.69 16.05 -25.44
CA ARG A 109 4.05 17.20 -24.61
C ARG A 109 3.16 18.43 -24.85
N ALA A 110 2.80 18.66 -26.09
CA ALA A 110 1.91 19.78 -26.48
C ALA A 110 0.48 19.60 -25.94
N GLU A 111 0.09 18.36 -25.64
CA GLU A 111 -1.19 18.00 -25.03
C GLU A 111 -1.13 18.01 -23.50
N GLY A 112 -0.02 18.43 -22.93
CA GLY A 112 0.17 18.56 -21.50
C GLY A 112 0.66 17.29 -20.80
N LEU A 113 0.93 16.20 -21.53
CA LEU A 113 1.41 14.94 -20.92
C LEU A 113 2.64 15.16 -20.04
N VAL A 114 2.60 14.60 -18.85
CA VAL A 114 3.71 14.53 -17.90
C VAL A 114 4.10 13.08 -17.66
N VAL A 115 5.39 12.79 -17.61
CA VAL A 115 5.94 11.53 -17.10
C VAL A 115 6.65 11.84 -15.79
N VAL A 116 6.43 11.01 -14.78
CA VAL A 116 7.10 11.07 -13.47
C VAL A 116 7.68 9.69 -13.15
N GLY A 117 8.95 9.66 -12.79
CA GLY A 117 9.63 8.46 -12.32
C GLY A 117 9.65 8.37 -10.80
N ILE A 118 9.24 7.26 -10.24
CA ILE A 118 9.42 6.95 -8.80
C ILE A 118 10.46 5.84 -8.69
N VAL A 119 11.59 6.16 -8.08
CA VAL A 119 12.72 5.24 -7.93
C VAL A 119 12.56 4.42 -6.66
N VAL A 120 12.49 3.11 -6.80
CA VAL A 120 12.28 2.18 -5.69
C VAL A 120 13.50 1.27 -5.49
N ARG A 121 13.85 0.98 -4.23
CA ARG A 121 14.92 0.04 -3.85
C ARG A 121 16.26 0.31 -4.55
N ASP A 122 16.62 1.59 -4.68
CA ASP A 122 17.81 2.02 -5.38
C ASP A 122 18.50 3.15 -4.61
N ASN A 123 19.62 3.66 -5.14
CA ASN A 123 20.31 4.82 -4.64
C ASN A 123 20.32 5.95 -5.68
N SER A 124 20.44 7.19 -5.19
CA SER A 124 20.30 8.37 -6.04
C SER A 124 21.41 8.50 -7.09
N GLU A 125 22.63 8.02 -6.83
CA GLU A 125 23.73 8.06 -7.77
C GLU A 125 23.47 7.11 -8.97
N ALA A 126 23.09 5.87 -8.68
CA ALA A 126 22.74 4.89 -9.69
C ALA A 126 21.53 5.32 -10.53
N ALA A 127 20.50 5.89 -9.86
CA ALA A 127 19.31 6.43 -10.51
C ALA A 127 19.65 7.57 -11.47
N ARG A 128 20.45 8.56 -11.04
CA ARG A 128 20.92 9.66 -11.91
C ARG A 128 21.71 9.14 -13.11
N GLY A 129 22.64 8.21 -12.86
CA GLY A 129 23.42 7.59 -13.92
C GLY A 129 22.54 6.84 -14.93
N PHE A 130 21.48 6.20 -14.46
CA PHE A 130 20.50 5.53 -15.33
C PHE A 130 19.73 6.56 -16.18
N MET A 131 19.12 7.59 -15.55
CA MET A 131 18.40 8.66 -16.26
C MET A 131 19.27 9.31 -17.35
N THR A 132 20.53 9.58 -17.03
CA THR A 132 21.50 10.15 -18.00
C THR A 132 21.76 9.21 -19.17
N ARG A 133 22.02 7.92 -18.90
CA ARG A 133 22.26 6.92 -19.96
C ARG A 133 21.06 6.71 -20.88
N MET A 134 19.86 6.85 -20.32
CA MET A 134 18.61 6.66 -21.05
C MET A 134 18.09 7.95 -21.72
N ASP A 135 18.81 9.06 -21.59
CA ASP A 135 18.39 10.40 -22.07
C ASP A 135 16.95 10.73 -21.60
N ALA A 136 16.68 10.43 -20.34
CA ALA A 136 15.35 10.59 -19.76
C ALA A 136 15.10 12.03 -19.33
N GLY A 137 14.24 12.73 -20.07
CA GLY A 137 13.96 14.15 -19.90
C GLY A 137 12.78 14.50 -18.99
N TRP A 138 12.42 13.63 -18.03
CA TRP A 138 11.33 13.82 -17.06
C TRP A 138 11.83 13.77 -15.62
N PRO A 139 11.11 14.39 -14.65
CA PRO A 139 11.50 14.35 -13.24
C PRO A 139 11.39 12.93 -12.68
N ALA A 140 12.34 12.56 -11.83
CA ALA A 140 12.31 11.33 -11.07
C ALA A 140 12.65 11.60 -9.60
N ALA A 141 11.96 10.93 -8.68
CA ALA A 141 12.15 11.08 -7.25
C ALA A 141 12.47 9.75 -6.59
N MET A 142 13.31 9.79 -5.54
CA MET A 142 13.58 8.62 -4.69
C MET A 142 12.41 8.37 -3.75
N ASP A 143 12.05 7.10 -3.58
CA ASP A 143 11.11 6.63 -2.54
C ASP A 143 11.84 5.71 -1.54
N PRO A 144 12.74 6.26 -0.67
CA PRO A 144 13.66 5.47 0.15
C PRO A 144 12.96 4.63 1.21
N GLY A 145 11.75 5.04 1.64
CA GLY A 145 10.91 4.31 2.59
C GLY A 145 9.88 3.41 1.93
N GLU A 146 9.84 3.36 0.60
CA GLU A 146 8.80 2.67 -0.17
C GLU A 146 7.36 3.07 0.23
N GLU A 147 7.19 4.31 0.71
CA GLU A 147 5.89 4.80 1.14
C GLU A 147 4.94 4.97 -0.04
N VAL A 148 5.41 5.64 -1.09
CA VAL A 148 4.63 5.85 -2.33
C VAL A 148 4.40 4.51 -3.02
N ALA A 149 5.42 3.65 -3.09
CA ALA A 149 5.29 2.30 -3.64
C ALA A 149 4.21 1.48 -2.91
N ARG A 150 4.15 1.55 -1.57
CA ARG A 150 3.09 0.87 -0.80
C ARG A 150 1.70 1.45 -1.06
N GLN A 151 1.57 2.77 -1.17
CA GLN A 151 0.30 3.43 -1.47
C GLN A 151 -0.24 3.03 -2.84
N PHE A 152 0.64 2.91 -3.84
CA PHE A 152 0.30 2.43 -5.18
C PHE A 152 0.22 0.90 -5.28
N GLY A 153 0.57 0.16 -4.22
CA GLY A 153 0.55 -1.30 -4.22
C GLY A 153 1.59 -1.91 -5.16
N ILE A 154 2.78 -1.30 -5.25
CA ILE A 154 3.89 -1.77 -6.08
C ILE A 154 4.56 -2.97 -5.43
N TYR A 155 4.63 -4.07 -6.15
CA TYR A 155 5.36 -5.26 -5.72
C TYR A 155 6.81 -5.25 -6.21
N ALA A 156 7.02 -4.97 -7.49
CA ALA A 156 8.34 -4.92 -8.10
C ALA A 156 8.34 -4.01 -9.35
N PRO A 157 9.44 -3.27 -9.61
CA PRO A 157 9.58 -2.52 -10.85
C PRO A 157 9.77 -3.46 -12.06
N PRO A 158 9.33 -3.03 -13.27
CA PRO A 158 8.62 -1.80 -13.51
C PRO A 158 7.11 -1.95 -13.33
N GLU A 159 6.45 -0.89 -12.88
CA GLU A 159 5.00 -0.75 -12.92
C GLU A 159 4.65 0.68 -13.31
N THR A 160 3.63 0.83 -14.15
CA THR A 160 3.24 2.15 -14.70
C THR A 160 1.75 2.39 -14.49
N PHE A 161 1.43 3.56 -13.95
CA PHE A 161 0.06 4.06 -13.81
C PHE A 161 -0.22 5.18 -14.80
N PHE A 162 -1.41 5.15 -15.38
CA PHE A 162 -1.93 6.16 -16.29
C PHE A 162 -3.03 6.91 -15.56
N ILE A 163 -2.89 8.23 -15.45
CA ILE A 163 -3.75 9.11 -14.65
C ILE A 163 -4.27 10.21 -15.56
N ASP A 164 -5.57 10.41 -15.59
CA ASP A 164 -6.21 11.47 -16.37
C ASP A 164 -6.06 12.85 -15.70
N ALA A 165 -6.57 13.89 -16.36
CA ALA A 165 -6.53 15.27 -15.89
C ALA A 165 -7.34 15.48 -14.59
N GLU A 166 -8.31 14.63 -14.32
CA GLU A 166 -9.15 14.61 -13.12
C GLU A 166 -8.45 13.94 -11.93
N GLY A 167 -7.29 13.30 -12.15
CA GLY A 167 -6.52 12.58 -11.14
C GLY A 167 -6.97 11.14 -10.93
N THR A 168 -7.77 10.59 -11.86
CA THR A 168 -8.27 9.21 -11.80
C THR A 168 -7.32 8.28 -12.53
N ILE A 169 -7.07 7.12 -11.97
CA ILE A 169 -6.31 6.05 -12.63
C ILE A 169 -7.16 5.44 -13.72
N THR A 170 -6.75 5.60 -14.97
CA THR A 170 -7.41 5.01 -16.15
C THR A 170 -6.76 3.70 -16.58
N GLY A 171 -5.54 3.43 -16.14
CA GLY A 171 -4.83 2.21 -16.48
C GLY A 171 -3.64 1.93 -15.56
N ARG A 172 -3.27 0.63 -15.49
CA ARG A 172 -2.08 0.14 -14.81
C ARG A 172 -1.41 -0.92 -15.68
N GLN A 173 -0.10 -0.80 -15.88
CA GLN A 173 0.73 -1.80 -16.54
C GLN A 173 1.68 -2.40 -15.50
N ILE A 174 1.59 -3.72 -15.30
CA ILE A 174 2.50 -4.49 -14.45
C ILE A 174 3.55 -5.12 -15.37
N GLY A 175 4.83 -4.92 -15.04
CA GLY A 175 5.94 -5.31 -15.88
C GLY A 175 6.22 -4.29 -16.99
N GLN A 176 7.08 -4.67 -17.93
CA GLN A 176 7.54 -3.81 -19.01
C GLN A 176 6.40 -3.16 -19.79
N LEU A 177 6.47 -1.85 -19.96
CA LEU A 177 5.56 -1.09 -20.84
C LEU A 177 6.01 -1.21 -22.29
N THR A 178 5.14 -1.72 -23.16
CA THR A 178 5.38 -1.78 -24.61
C THR A 178 4.72 -0.61 -25.34
N VAL A 179 5.12 -0.39 -26.59
CA VAL A 179 4.47 0.60 -27.48
C VAL A 179 2.97 0.31 -27.62
N ALA A 180 2.59 -0.97 -27.75
CA ALA A 180 1.18 -1.36 -27.90
C ALA A 180 0.38 -1.09 -26.60
N ASP A 181 1.00 -1.22 -25.42
CA ASP A 181 0.37 -0.88 -24.15
C ASP A 181 0.16 0.63 -24.06
N LEU A 182 1.17 1.41 -24.43
CA LEU A 182 1.11 2.86 -24.44
C LEU A 182 0.03 3.37 -25.39
N ASP A 183 -0.03 2.85 -26.63
CA ASP A 183 -1.00 3.25 -27.66
C ASP A 183 -2.45 2.96 -27.22
N ARG A 184 -2.67 1.94 -26.34
CA ARG A 184 -3.99 1.68 -25.75
C ARG A 184 -4.34 2.64 -24.62
N GLN A 185 -3.35 3.06 -23.82
CA GLN A 185 -3.60 3.84 -22.60
C GLN A 185 -3.62 5.35 -22.85
N LEU A 186 -2.81 5.84 -23.79
CA LEU A 186 -2.70 7.28 -24.07
C LEU A 186 -4.03 7.95 -24.41
N PRO A 187 -4.88 7.40 -25.27
CA PRO A 187 -6.18 8.03 -25.57
C PRO A 187 -7.03 8.25 -24.33
N LEU A 188 -6.99 7.31 -23.36
CA LEU A 188 -7.78 7.37 -22.14
C LEU A 188 -7.38 8.55 -21.24
N ILE A 189 -6.08 8.81 -21.09
CA ILE A 189 -5.60 9.92 -20.25
C ILE A 189 -5.60 11.27 -20.97
N LEU A 190 -5.60 11.26 -22.31
CA LEU A 190 -5.62 12.47 -23.14
C LEU A 190 -7.05 12.94 -23.47
N GLY A 191 -8.09 12.24 -22.99
CA GLY A 191 -9.50 12.56 -23.27
C GLY A 191 -9.86 12.47 -24.76
N LYS A 192 -9.21 11.55 -25.49
CA LYS A 192 -9.47 11.29 -26.91
C LYS A 192 -10.33 10.02 -27.01
N GLU A 193 -11.62 10.18 -27.14
CA GLU A 193 -12.55 9.11 -27.53
C GLU A 193 -12.56 8.89 -29.04
#